data_abb1f382845a391179f87e93a6b56a97
#
_entry.id   abb1f382845a391179f87e93a6b56a97
#
_cell.length_a   1.000
_cell.length_b   1.000
_cell.length_c   1.000
_cell.angle_alpha   90.00
_cell.angle_beta   90.00
_cell.angle_gamma   90.00
#
_symmetry.space_group_name_H-M   'P 1'
#
loop_
_entity.id
_entity.type
_entity.pdbx_description
1 polymer ?
#
loop_
_entity_poly.entity_id
_entity_poly.type
_entity_poly.pdbx_seq_one_letter_code
_entity_poly.pdbx_strand_id
1 'polypeptide(L)'
;MRDFVWVLKHQTNKLTKTWNADGTISNYDDPKLFIGSEVAVSSIIELSDILSDMENDPNSCLIRGKYKGYEHSITVEPDDSKKGRVLRRKSVHDDVKHHWLLVDIDNFTPVDAEPMLDPVGAIEEFILAKLPNCFHGMSYHWQLSSSAGHPSKDHAKLKAHVWFWLKTPYLSTTLRAWANKVGYAGDKALFDTIQVHYTATPVFEDKTMNPFRVRSGFVSGDFGDNVDLTIDESIVAEAGDGSAPASRHQKLTGVWSSDPVIVMLQEK
;
A
#
# COMPACT_ATOMS: atom_id res chain seq x y z
N MET A 1 2.86 -2.92 -21.19
CA MET A 1 3.76 -1.77 -20.91
C MET A 1 4.56 -2.16 -19.67
N ARG A 2 5.89 -2.06 -19.66
CA ARG A 2 6.68 -2.50 -18.49
C ARG A 2 6.66 -1.42 -17.42
N ASP A 3 6.30 -1.79 -16.23
CA ASP A 3 6.46 -1.04 -14.99
C ASP A 3 7.45 -1.79 -14.08
N PHE A 4 7.64 -1.34 -12.86
CA PHE A 4 8.47 -2.02 -11.86
C PHE A 4 7.95 -1.77 -10.45
N VAL A 5 8.36 -2.61 -9.53
CA VAL A 5 8.33 -2.36 -8.09
C VAL A 5 9.76 -2.20 -7.59
N TRP A 6 9.97 -1.24 -6.67
CA TRP A 6 11.26 -1.07 -6.02
C TRP A 6 11.26 -1.80 -4.68
N VAL A 7 11.96 -2.94 -4.65
CA VAL A 7 12.09 -3.79 -3.45
C VAL A 7 13.25 -3.30 -2.61
N LEU A 8 12.99 -3.06 -1.34
CA LEU A 8 13.99 -2.77 -0.32
C LEU A 8 14.12 -3.97 0.61
N LYS A 9 15.33 -4.50 0.77
CA LYS A 9 15.62 -5.62 1.66
C LYS A 9 16.64 -5.24 2.71
N HIS A 10 16.37 -5.61 3.97
CA HIS A 10 17.33 -5.49 5.08
C HIS A 10 17.86 -6.87 5.47
N GLN A 11 19.12 -6.94 5.92
CA GLN A 11 19.76 -8.24 6.24
C GLN A 11 19.20 -8.88 7.50
N THR A 12 18.85 -8.07 8.50
CA THR A 12 18.50 -8.54 9.86
C THR A 12 17.22 -7.91 10.41
N ASN A 13 16.90 -6.65 10.03
CA ASN A 13 15.75 -5.94 10.57
C ASN A 13 14.44 -6.48 9.99
N LYS A 14 13.48 -6.71 10.86
CA LYS A 14 12.14 -7.15 10.46
C LYS A 14 11.30 -5.95 10.01
N LEU A 15 10.77 -6.05 8.81
CA LEU A 15 9.89 -5.06 8.19
C LEU A 15 8.42 -5.48 8.29
N THR A 16 8.11 -6.29 9.27
CA THR A 16 6.75 -6.68 9.66
C THR A 16 6.65 -6.75 11.17
N LYS A 17 5.44 -6.82 11.70
CA LYS A 17 5.21 -6.95 13.14
C LYS A 17 5.52 -8.36 13.62
N THR A 18 5.89 -8.48 14.90
CA THR A 18 6.03 -9.77 15.58
C THR A 18 4.90 -9.90 16.60
N TRP A 19 4.18 -11.01 16.57
CA TRP A 19 3.24 -11.41 17.60
C TRP A 19 3.99 -12.28 18.62
N ASN A 20 4.21 -11.71 19.80
CA ASN A 20 5.00 -12.35 20.84
C ASN A 20 4.17 -13.41 21.58
N ALA A 21 4.83 -14.44 22.09
CA ALA A 21 4.16 -15.54 22.82
C ALA A 21 3.43 -15.09 24.10
N ASP A 22 3.79 -13.93 24.64
CA ASP A 22 3.10 -13.30 25.78
C ASP A 22 1.80 -12.57 25.40
N GLY A 23 1.38 -12.62 24.13
CA GLY A 23 0.18 -11.95 23.62
C GLY A 23 0.36 -10.48 23.27
N THR A 24 1.57 -9.94 23.36
CA THR A 24 1.88 -8.58 22.91
C THR A 24 2.26 -8.55 21.43
N ILE A 25 2.31 -7.35 20.84
CA ILE A 25 2.72 -7.14 19.46
C ILE A 25 3.89 -6.16 19.41
N SER A 26 5.01 -6.59 18.85
CA SER A 26 6.16 -5.73 18.58
C SER A 26 6.03 -5.08 17.20
N ASN A 27 6.39 -3.80 17.12
CA ASN A 27 6.40 -3.08 15.87
C ASN A 27 7.56 -3.54 14.97
N TYR A 28 7.44 -3.22 13.68
CA TYR A 28 8.52 -3.38 12.71
C TYR A 28 9.68 -2.43 13.01
N ASP A 29 10.88 -2.83 12.60
CA ASP A 29 12.07 -1.99 12.61
C ASP A 29 11.97 -0.88 11.55
N ASP A 30 12.67 0.24 11.78
CA ASP A 30 12.73 1.36 10.83
C ASP A 30 14.17 1.64 10.37
N PRO A 31 14.79 0.71 9.65
CA PRO A 31 16.11 0.93 9.08
C PRO A 31 16.08 2.02 8.02
N LYS A 32 17.22 2.67 7.79
CA LYS A 32 17.35 3.71 6.76
C LYS A 32 18.17 3.24 5.56
N LEU A 33 18.92 2.16 5.70
CA LEU A 33 19.84 1.63 4.70
C LEU A 33 19.43 0.22 4.28
N PHE A 34 19.25 0.00 2.98
CA PHE A 34 18.73 -1.23 2.41
C PHE A 34 19.56 -1.74 1.25
N ILE A 35 19.41 -2.99 0.90
CA ILE A 35 19.71 -3.50 -0.44
C ILE A 35 18.48 -3.21 -1.29
N GLY A 36 18.63 -2.50 -2.39
CA GLY A 36 17.54 -2.14 -3.29
C GLY A 36 17.61 -2.92 -4.60
N SER A 37 16.46 -3.33 -5.13
CA SER A 37 16.34 -3.95 -6.44
C SER A 37 15.09 -3.49 -7.17
N GLU A 38 15.23 -3.30 -8.49
CA GLU A 38 14.12 -3.05 -9.39
C GLU A 38 13.61 -4.39 -9.93
N VAL A 39 12.34 -4.68 -9.72
CA VAL A 39 11.69 -5.90 -10.22
C VAL A 39 10.65 -5.50 -11.25
N ALA A 40 10.83 -5.92 -12.50
CA ALA A 40 9.91 -5.61 -13.58
C ALA A 40 8.56 -6.27 -13.36
N VAL A 41 7.48 -5.55 -13.72
CA VAL A 41 6.10 -6.01 -13.62
C VAL A 41 5.27 -5.40 -14.75
N SER A 42 4.30 -6.13 -15.29
CA SER A 42 3.50 -5.67 -16.42
C SER A 42 1.98 -5.87 -16.29
N SER A 43 1.55 -6.50 -15.19
CA SER A 43 0.13 -6.79 -14.91
C SER A 43 -0.12 -6.94 -13.41
N ILE A 44 -1.41 -6.95 -13.03
CA ILE A 44 -1.82 -7.26 -11.65
C ILE A 44 -1.48 -8.71 -11.28
N ILE A 45 -1.47 -9.63 -12.23
CA ILE A 45 -1.13 -11.03 -11.99
C ILE A 45 0.35 -11.15 -11.61
N GLU A 46 1.26 -10.57 -12.43
CA GLU A 46 2.69 -10.54 -12.09
C GLU A 46 2.98 -9.80 -10.79
N LEU A 47 2.25 -8.71 -10.51
CA LEU A 47 2.35 -8.00 -9.24
C LEU A 47 1.90 -8.91 -8.08
N SER A 48 0.81 -9.66 -8.25
CA SER A 48 0.31 -10.60 -7.25
C SER A 48 1.32 -11.71 -6.96
N ASP A 49 2.00 -12.23 -7.98
CA ASP A 49 3.05 -13.25 -7.81
C ASP A 49 4.22 -12.69 -6.98
N ILE A 50 4.69 -11.49 -7.30
CA ILE A 50 5.75 -10.80 -6.54
C ILE A 50 5.33 -10.58 -5.08
N LEU A 51 4.09 -10.10 -4.84
CA LEU A 51 3.58 -9.84 -3.49
C LEU A 51 3.43 -11.14 -2.68
N SER A 52 3.02 -12.23 -3.33
CA SER A 52 2.90 -13.55 -2.72
C SER A 52 4.27 -14.13 -2.31
N ASP A 53 5.30 -13.92 -3.13
CA ASP A 53 6.68 -14.28 -2.78
C ASP A 53 7.18 -13.46 -1.59
N MET A 54 6.88 -12.16 -1.57
CA MET A 54 7.29 -11.24 -0.50
C MET A 54 6.53 -11.46 0.81
N GLU A 55 5.36 -12.08 0.80
CA GLU A 55 4.59 -12.38 2.00
C GLU A 55 5.40 -13.18 3.03
N ASN A 56 6.29 -14.03 2.57
CA ASN A 56 7.13 -14.89 3.40
C ASN A 56 8.53 -14.31 3.71
N ASP A 57 8.83 -13.09 3.24
CA ASP A 57 10.09 -12.40 3.51
C ASP A 57 9.92 -11.23 4.48
N PRO A 58 10.07 -11.45 5.81
CA PRO A 58 9.88 -10.42 6.81
C PRO A 58 10.92 -9.29 6.75
N ASN A 59 11.94 -9.43 5.92
CA ASN A 59 13.03 -8.46 5.78
C ASN A 59 12.89 -7.59 4.52
N SER A 60 11.82 -7.74 3.76
CA SER A 60 11.57 -7.00 2.51
C SER A 60 10.33 -6.11 2.61
N CYS A 61 10.34 -5.03 1.84
CA CYS A 61 9.20 -4.12 1.66
C CYS A 61 9.30 -3.44 0.30
N LEU A 62 8.24 -2.71 -0.09
CA LEU A 62 8.21 -1.93 -1.32
C LEU A 62 8.19 -0.43 -1.04
N ILE A 63 8.68 0.36 -2.00
CA ILE A 63 8.44 1.80 -2.11
C ILE A 63 8.06 2.16 -3.55
N ARG A 64 7.42 3.31 -3.74
CA ARG A 64 7.05 3.78 -5.09
C ARG A 64 8.20 4.48 -5.83
N GLY A 65 9.17 5.04 -5.09
CA GLY A 65 10.22 5.83 -5.69
C GLY A 65 11.24 5.02 -6.46
N LYS A 66 11.70 5.56 -7.60
CA LYS A 66 12.82 5.01 -8.36
C LYS A 66 14.14 5.54 -7.80
N TYR A 67 15.07 4.65 -7.50
CA TYR A 67 16.40 5.05 -7.04
C TYR A 67 17.21 5.75 -8.14
N LYS A 68 17.81 6.90 -7.82
CA LYS A 68 18.56 7.75 -8.76
C LYS A 68 19.95 7.22 -9.14
N GLY A 69 20.42 6.20 -8.42
CA GLY A 69 21.77 5.68 -8.58
C GLY A 69 22.67 5.97 -7.39
N TYR A 70 23.79 5.27 -7.34
CA TYR A 70 24.72 5.29 -6.21
C TYR A 70 25.34 6.69 -5.99
N GLU A 71 25.62 7.42 -7.05
CA GLU A 71 26.23 8.77 -7.00
C GLU A 71 25.39 9.79 -6.24
N HIS A 72 24.06 9.60 -6.22
CA HIS A 72 23.13 10.49 -5.52
C HIS A 72 22.85 10.06 -4.07
N SER A 73 23.27 8.86 -3.69
CA SER A 73 23.00 8.31 -2.35
C SER A 73 24.05 8.70 -1.32
N ILE A 74 25.23 9.15 -1.75
CA ILE A 74 26.39 9.35 -0.89
C ILE A 74 26.63 10.82 -0.63
N THR A 75 26.22 11.27 0.53
CA THR A 75 26.84 12.39 1.26
C THR A 75 27.64 11.89 2.47
N VAL A 76 27.95 10.59 2.52
CA VAL A 76 28.68 9.95 3.62
C VAL A 76 29.91 9.28 3.03
N GLU A 77 31.07 9.48 3.67
CA GLU A 77 32.34 8.81 3.38
C GLU A 77 32.14 7.36 2.92
N PRO A 78 32.81 6.90 1.88
CA PRO A 78 32.66 5.55 1.35
C PRO A 78 33.17 4.52 2.36
N ASP A 79 32.29 4.09 3.24
CA ASP A 79 32.50 2.91 4.05
C ASP A 79 32.15 1.71 3.15
N ASP A 80 33.12 0.86 2.86
CA ASP A 80 32.97 -0.32 2.02
C ASP A 80 31.84 -1.25 2.50
N SER A 81 31.50 -1.23 3.80
CA SER A 81 30.38 -1.98 4.38
C SER A 81 29.01 -1.51 3.86
N LYS A 82 28.93 -0.29 3.31
CA LYS A 82 27.70 0.33 2.79
C LYS A 82 27.62 0.30 1.26
N LYS A 83 28.65 -0.20 0.59
CA LYS A 83 28.71 -0.31 -0.87
C LYS A 83 27.57 -1.17 -1.40
N GLY A 84 26.84 -0.66 -2.40
CA GLY A 84 25.66 -1.33 -2.98
C GLY A 84 24.38 -1.20 -2.15
N ARG A 85 24.39 -0.41 -1.05
CA ARG A 85 23.19 -0.16 -0.25
C ARG A 85 22.50 1.14 -0.66
N VAL A 86 21.18 1.15 -0.53
CA VAL A 86 20.30 2.27 -0.88
C VAL A 86 19.79 2.93 0.38
N LEU A 87 19.95 4.25 0.47
CA LEU A 87 19.40 5.04 1.56
C LEU A 87 17.93 5.38 1.26
N ARG A 88 17.00 5.04 2.15
CA ARG A 88 15.59 5.41 2.05
C ARG A 88 15.39 6.89 2.41
N ARG A 89 15.59 7.77 1.42
CA ARG A 89 15.49 9.24 1.54
C ARG A 89 14.94 9.84 0.25
N LYS A 90 14.08 10.86 0.35
CA LYS A 90 13.47 11.54 -0.81
C LYS A 90 14.49 12.09 -1.81
N SER A 91 15.61 12.63 -1.33
CA SER A 91 16.63 13.21 -2.20
C SER A 91 17.29 12.23 -3.17
N VAL A 92 17.22 10.93 -2.88
CA VAL A 92 17.85 9.86 -3.69
C VAL A 92 16.86 8.99 -4.45
N HIS A 93 15.57 9.35 -4.43
CA HIS A 93 14.51 8.66 -5.17
C HIS A 93 13.70 9.67 -5.98
N ASP A 94 13.41 9.33 -7.23
CA ASP A 94 12.49 10.07 -8.09
C ASP A 94 11.07 9.57 -7.92
N ASP A 95 10.10 10.48 -8.01
CA ASP A 95 8.70 10.12 -8.21
C ASP A 95 8.51 9.78 -9.70
N VAL A 96 8.11 8.56 -9.98
CA VAL A 96 7.87 8.06 -11.33
C VAL A 96 6.46 7.53 -11.46
N LYS A 97 5.96 7.47 -12.70
CA LYS A 97 4.61 6.97 -12.98
C LYS A 97 4.59 5.45 -12.84
N HIS A 98 3.58 4.95 -12.09
CA HIS A 98 3.32 3.53 -11.92
C HIS A 98 1.88 3.18 -12.28
N HIS A 99 1.72 1.98 -12.85
CA HIS A 99 0.41 1.36 -13.07
C HIS A 99 -0.17 0.78 -11.78
N TRP A 100 0.64 0.39 -10.81
CA TRP A 100 0.14 -0.19 -9.58
C TRP A 100 -0.29 0.87 -8.56
N LEU A 101 -1.39 0.58 -7.91
CA LEU A 101 -1.99 1.39 -6.84
C LEU A 101 -2.22 0.52 -5.62
N LEU A 102 -1.76 0.96 -4.44
CA LEU A 102 -2.11 0.37 -3.15
C LEU A 102 -3.22 1.20 -2.49
N VAL A 103 -4.21 0.51 -2.00
CA VAL A 103 -5.26 1.02 -1.11
C VAL A 103 -5.06 0.40 0.27
N ASP A 104 -4.88 1.23 1.30
CA ASP A 104 -4.78 0.78 2.69
C ASP A 104 -6.16 0.92 3.37
N ILE A 105 -6.66 -0.20 3.84
CA ILE A 105 -7.93 -0.28 4.57
C ILE A 105 -7.60 -0.38 6.06
N ASP A 106 -7.81 0.72 6.78
CA ASP A 106 -7.66 0.73 8.23
C ASP A 106 -8.96 1.23 8.88
N ASN A 107 -9.52 0.44 9.77
CA ASN A 107 -10.74 0.76 10.51
C ASN A 107 -12.08 0.77 9.72
N PHE A 108 -12.20 0.08 8.61
CA PHE A 108 -13.49 -0.15 7.97
C PHE A 108 -14.27 -1.26 8.70
N THR A 109 -15.54 -1.01 8.99
CA THR A 109 -16.47 -2.02 9.54
C THR A 109 -17.45 -2.41 8.44
N PRO A 110 -17.35 -3.64 7.90
CA PRO A 110 -18.30 -4.18 6.94
C PRO A 110 -19.70 -4.32 7.56
N VAL A 111 -20.72 -4.43 6.74
CA VAL A 111 -22.11 -4.58 7.17
C VAL A 111 -22.52 -6.05 7.23
N ASP A 112 -22.15 -6.79 6.18
CA ASP A 112 -22.60 -8.20 5.98
C ASP A 112 -21.46 -9.19 6.22
N ALA A 113 -20.24 -8.90 5.81
CA ALA A 113 -19.10 -9.80 5.96
C ALA A 113 -18.38 -9.64 7.30
N GLU A 114 -17.95 -10.73 7.89
CA GLU A 114 -17.10 -10.73 9.08
C GLU A 114 -15.63 -10.80 8.69
N PRO A 115 -14.78 -9.76 8.97
CA PRO A 115 -13.39 -9.74 8.52
C PRO A 115 -12.54 -10.93 8.98
N MET A 116 -12.90 -11.56 10.10
CA MET A 116 -12.20 -12.73 10.63
C MET A 116 -12.55 -14.04 9.91
N LEU A 117 -13.73 -14.14 9.30
CA LEU A 117 -14.24 -15.33 8.64
C LEU A 117 -14.20 -15.21 7.11
N ASP A 118 -14.55 -14.02 6.61
CA ASP A 118 -14.60 -13.68 5.19
C ASP A 118 -13.90 -12.36 4.91
N PRO A 119 -12.56 -12.32 4.94
CA PRO A 119 -11.82 -11.09 4.65
C PRO A 119 -12.01 -10.61 3.22
N VAL A 120 -12.26 -11.49 2.25
CA VAL A 120 -12.48 -11.11 0.84
C VAL A 120 -13.84 -10.43 0.70
N GLY A 121 -14.92 -10.97 1.25
CA GLY A 121 -16.23 -10.31 1.27
C GLY A 121 -16.17 -8.94 1.94
N ALA A 122 -15.44 -8.83 3.07
CA ALA A 122 -15.23 -7.54 3.74
C ALA A 122 -14.46 -6.52 2.89
N ILE A 123 -13.51 -6.98 2.07
CA ILE A 123 -12.77 -6.14 1.11
C ILE A 123 -13.70 -5.70 -0.02
N GLU A 124 -14.53 -6.60 -0.56
CA GLU A 124 -15.51 -6.26 -1.61
C GLU A 124 -16.51 -5.19 -1.12
N GLU A 125 -17.03 -5.34 0.11
CA GLU A 125 -17.88 -4.29 0.71
C GLU A 125 -17.16 -2.94 0.80
N PHE A 126 -15.87 -2.94 1.18
CA PHE A 126 -15.09 -1.71 1.20
C PHE A 126 -14.93 -1.11 -0.20
N ILE A 127 -14.58 -1.93 -1.20
CA ILE A 127 -14.41 -1.47 -2.60
C ILE A 127 -15.71 -0.82 -3.08
N LEU A 128 -16.85 -1.47 -2.89
CA LEU A 128 -18.16 -0.96 -3.32
C LEU A 128 -18.58 0.31 -2.57
N ALA A 129 -18.27 0.41 -1.28
CA ALA A 129 -18.71 1.52 -0.45
C ALA A 129 -17.78 2.74 -0.48
N LYS A 130 -16.50 2.55 -0.82
CA LYS A 130 -15.44 3.55 -0.58
C LYS A 130 -14.60 3.90 -1.80
N LEU A 131 -14.59 3.11 -2.84
CA LEU A 131 -13.84 3.41 -4.04
C LEU A 131 -14.76 3.83 -5.19
N PRO A 132 -14.25 4.63 -6.14
CA PRO A 132 -14.97 4.97 -7.36
C PRO A 132 -15.41 3.73 -8.15
N ASN A 133 -16.50 3.84 -8.92
CA ASN A 133 -17.08 2.72 -9.68
C ASN A 133 -16.08 2.02 -10.61
N CYS A 134 -15.06 2.71 -11.10
CA CYS A 134 -14.03 2.11 -11.96
C CYS A 134 -13.20 1.01 -11.27
N PHE A 135 -13.28 0.88 -9.94
CA PHE A 135 -12.65 -0.19 -9.18
C PHE A 135 -13.57 -1.39 -8.94
N HIS A 136 -14.89 -1.21 -9.11
CA HIS A 136 -15.87 -2.24 -8.80
C HIS A 136 -15.74 -3.42 -9.76
N GLY A 137 -15.64 -4.63 -9.23
CA GLY A 137 -15.50 -5.86 -10.01
C GLY A 137 -14.20 -5.99 -10.80
N MET A 138 -13.18 -5.20 -10.49
CA MET A 138 -11.84 -5.31 -11.08
C MET A 138 -11.00 -6.33 -10.33
N SER A 139 -10.04 -6.96 -11.02
CA SER A 139 -9.06 -7.84 -10.39
C SER A 139 -8.15 -7.09 -9.43
N TYR A 140 -7.79 -7.73 -8.32
CA TYR A 140 -6.89 -7.17 -7.33
C TYR A 140 -6.10 -8.24 -6.56
N HIS A 141 -4.96 -7.85 -6.00
CA HIS A 141 -4.30 -8.62 -4.95
C HIS A 141 -4.67 -8.02 -3.59
N TRP A 142 -4.93 -8.86 -2.60
CA TRP A 142 -5.22 -8.45 -1.23
C TRP A 142 -4.25 -9.06 -0.24
N GLN A 143 -4.02 -8.37 0.85
CA GLN A 143 -3.22 -8.86 1.97
C GLN A 143 -3.73 -8.27 3.27
N LEU A 144 -3.96 -9.11 4.27
CA LEU A 144 -4.29 -8.64 5.62
C LEU A 144 -3.09 -7.92 6.23
N SER A 145 -3.34 -6.77 6.88
CA SER A 145 -2.28 -6.04 7.56
C SER A 145 -1.64 -6.90 8.65
N SER A 146 -0.39 -6.61 8.99
CA SER A 146 0.37 -7.36 10.00
C SER A 146 -0.25 -7.32 11.41
N SER A 147 -1.26 -6.50 11.66
CA SER A 147 -2.00 -6.47 12.93
C SER A 147 -3.42 -7.03 12.84
N ALA A 148 -3.88 -7.43 11.65
CA ALA A 148 -5.21 -7.98 11.47
C ALA A 148 -5.37 -9.31 12.24
N GLY A 149 -6.43 -9.41 13.02
CA GLY A 149 -6.75 -10.59 13.84
C GLY A 149 -5.98 -10.70 15.15
N HIS A 150 -5.07 -9.76 15.48
CA HIS A 150 -4.40 -9.77 16.79
C HIS A 150 -5.41 -9.52 17.92
N PRO A 151 -5.35 -10.26 19.06
CA PRO A 151 -6.34 -10.14 20.15
C PRO A 151 -6.52 -8.73 20.71
N SER A 152 -5.51 -7.87 20.61
CA SER A 152 -5.60 -6.45 21.04
C SER A 152 -6.30 -5.54 20.04
N LYS A 153 -6.77 -6.05 18.90
CA LYS A 153 -7.43 -5.27 17.85
C LYS A 153 -8.93 -5.56 17.81
N ASP A 154 -9.68 -4.59 17.32
CA ASP A 154 -11.11 -4.75 17.07
C ASP A 154 -11.31 -5.64 15.84
N HIS A 155 -11.82 -6.85 16.06
CA HIS A 155 -12.00 -7.87 15.04
C HIS A 155 -13.16 -7.58 14.08
N ALA A 156 -14.08 -6.68 14.45
CA ALA A 156 -15.13 -6.20 13.55
C ALA A 156 -14.58 -5.26 12.46
N LYS A 157 -13.34 -4.82 12.59
CA LYS A 157 -12.71 -3.90 11.65
C LYS A 157 -11.78 -4.60 10.70
N LEU A 158 -12.04 -4.40 9.41
CA LEU A 158 -11.14 -4.81 8.34
C LEU A 158 -9.84 -4.01 8.40
N LYS A 159 -8.71 -4.71 8.28
CA LYS A 159 -7.36 -4.18 8.16
C LYS A 159 -6.64 -4.90 7.05
N ALA A 160 -6.58 -4.28 5.88
CA ALA A 160 -6.03 -4.92 4.69
C ALA A 160 -5.36 -3.92 3.75
N HIS A 161 -4.47 -4.41 2.94
CA HIS A 161 -3.91 -3.75 1.78
C HIS A 161 -4.53 -4.37 0.53
N VAL A 162 -4.93 -3.53 -0.44
CA VAL A 162 -5.50 -3.99 -1.71
C VAL A 162 -4.75 -3.30 -2.84
N TRP A 163 -4.26 -4.11 -3.76
CA TRP A 163 -3.43 -3.67 -4.87
C TRP A 163 -4.20 -3.80 -6.17
N PHE A 164 -4.23 -2.71 -6.93
CA PHE A 164 -4.86 -2.66 -8.26
C PHE A 164 -3.83 -2.32 -9.33
N TRP A 165 -4.17 -2.64 -10.58
CA TRP A 165 -3.42 -2.22 -11.75
C TRP A 165 -4.21 -1.18 -12.54
N LEU A 166 -3.63 0.00 -12.70
CA LEU A 166 -4.25 1.12 -13.42
C LEU A 166 -3.94 1.03 -14.91
N LYS A 167 -4.91 1.31 -15.75
CA LYS A 167 -4.74 1.42 -17.20
C LYS A 167 -3.79 2.55 -17.58
N THR A 168 -3.87 3.68 -16.87
CA THR A 168 -2.99 4.84 -17.03
C THR A 168 -2.06 4.93 -15.81
N PRO A 169 -0.72 5.03 -16.00
CA PRO A 169 0.22 5.15 -14.88
C PRO A 169 0.25 6.59 -14.36
N TYR A 170 0.35 6.75 -13.03
CA TYR A 170 0.37 8.05 -12.37
C TYR A 170 1.56 8.20 -11.42
N LEU A 171 2.04 9.45 -11.28
CA LEU A 171 2.98 9.86 -10.23
C LEU A 171 2.33 9.72 -8.85
N SER A 172 3.14 9.51 -7.83
CA SER A 172 2.69 9.53 -6.43
C SER A 172 2.05 10.89 -6.06
N THR A 173 2.62 11.98 -6.56
CA THR A 173 2.09 13.35 -6.36
C THR A 173 0.71 13.52 -6.99
N THR A 174 0.48 12.97 -8.19
CA THR A 174 -0.83 12.98 -8.86
C THR A 174 -1.87 12.17 -8.07
N LEU A 175 -1.52 10.96 -7.62
CA LEU A 175 -2.41 10.12 -6.81
C LEU A 175 -2.73 10.80 -5.47
N ARG A 176 -1.77 11.48 -4.84
CA ARG A 176 -2.01 12.23 -3.59
C ARG A 176 -2.98 13.38 -3.82
N ALA A 177 -2.82 14.16 -4.91
CA ALA A 177 -3.73 15.25 -5.24
C ALA A 177 -5.16 14.73 -5.52
N TRP A 178 -5.28 13.64 -6.29
CA TRP A 178 -6.53 12.93 -6.50
C TRP A 178 -7.17 12.48 -5.19
N ALA A 179 -6.44 11.80 -4.34
CA ALA A 179 -6.92 11.32 -3.04
C ALA A 179 -7.39 12.46 -2.12
N ASN A 180 -6.76 13.64 -2.21
CA ASN A 180 -7.22 14.83 -1.49
C ASN A 180 -8.55 15.35 -2.05
N LYS A 181 -8.69 15.39 -3.39
CA LYS A 181 -9.87 15.94 -4.06
C LYS A 181 -11.10 15.05 -3.88
N VAL A 182 -10.94 13.72 -3.99
CA VAL A 182 -12.06 12.77 -3.84
C VAL A 182 -12.37 12.42 -2.39
N GLY A 183 -11.66 12.97 -1.42
CA GLY A 183 -11.87 12.62 -0.01
C GLY A 183 -11.50 11.18 0.32
N TYR A 184 -10.45 10.63 -0.33
CA TYR A 184 -10.00 9.26 -0.12
C TYR A 184 -9.84 8.91 1.37
N ALA A 185 -10.49 7.83 1.81
CA ALA A 185 -10.60 7.46 3.22
C ALA A 185 -9.34 6.78 3.78
N GLY A 186 -8.42 6.33 2.93
CA GLY A 186 -7.19 5.65 3.34
C GLY A 186 -6.06 6.60 3.73
N ASP A 187 -4.93 6.02 4.16
CA ASP A 187 -3.73 6.78 4.49
C ASP A 187 -3.07 7.36 3.23
N LYS A 188 -3.12 8.69 3.08
CA LYS A 188 -2.50 9.42 1.96
C LYS A 188 -0.96 9.41 2.00
N ALA A 189 -0.36 8.98 3.12
CA ALA A 189 1.09 8.79 3.21
C ALA A 189 1.58 7.69 2.24
N LEU A 190 0.71 6.75 1.85
CA LEU A 190 1.01 5.74 0.82
C LEU A 190 1.49 6.34 -0.51
N PHE A 191 1.07 7.56 -0.82
CA PHE A 191 1.50 8.29 -2.00
C PHE A 191 2.77 9.12 -1.78
N ASP A 192 3.55 8.84 -0.72
CA ASP A 192 4.89 9.39 -0.59
C ASP A 192 5.89 8.44 -1.29
N THR A 193 6.78 9.03 -2.08
CA THR A 193 7.78 8.32 -2.90
C THR A 193 8.59 7.29 -2.12
N ILE A 194 8.87 7.57 -0.84
CA ILE A 194 9.68 6.71 0.04
C ILE A 194 8.87 6.05 1.16
N GLN A 195 7.54 6.15 1.12
CA GLN A 195 6.70 5.43 2.07
C GLN A 195 6.86 3.94 1.88
N VAL A 196 7.11 3.25 2.99
CA VAL A 196 7.22 1.79 3.00
C VAL A 196 5.84 1.18 2.88
N HIS A 197 5.72 0.26 1.92
CA HIS A 197 4.58 -0.65 1.80
C HIS A 197 5.03 -2.01 2.33
N TYR A 198 4.52 -2.34 3.52
CA TYR A 198 4.84 -3.61 4.19
C TYR A 198 4.03 -4.73 3.55
N THR A 199 4.72 -5.78 3.09
CA THR A 199 4.15 -6.89 2.33
C THR A 199 4.25 -8.23 3.03
N ALA A 200 4.98 -8.31 4.14
CA ALA A 200 5.19 -9.57 4.82
C ALA A 200 4.10 -9.86 5.86
N THR A 201 3.71 -11.12 5.93
CA THR A 201 2.94 -11.67 7.04
C THR A 201 3.64 -11.41 8.37
N PRO A 202 2.92 -11.16 9.49
CA PRO A 202 3.55 -11.01 10.79
C PRO A 202 4.35 -12.26 11.17
N VAL A 203 5.46 -12.05 11.87
CA VAL A 203 6.18 -13.15 12.50
C VAL A 203 5.42 -13.60 13.75
N PHE A 204 5.05 -14.85 13.82
CA PHE A 204 4.41 -15.45 15.00
C PHE A 204 5.45 -16.22 15.80
N GLU A 205 5.72 -15.83 17.06
CA GLU A 205 6.55 -16.63 17.97
C GLU A 205 5.90 -17.99 18.28
N ASP A 206 4.56 -17.99 18.39
CA ASP A 206 3.76 -19.20 18.39
C ASP A 206 2.84 -19.21 17.16
N LYS A 207 3.03 -20.17 16.26
CA LYS A 207 2.27 -20.29 15.00
C LYS A 207 0.77 -20.45 15.20
N THR A 208 0.35 -20.97 16.36
CA THR A 208 -1.07 -21.12 16.70
C THR A 208 -1.78 -19.79 16.92
N MET A 209 -1.03 -18.71 17.09
CA MET A 209 -1.60 -17.36 17.23
C MET A 209 -2.19 -16.80 15.93
N ASN A 210 -1.84 -17.36 14.76
CA ASN A 210 -2.42 -16.90 13.50
C ASN A 210 -3.88 -17.39 13.37
N PRO A 211 -4.89 -16.50 13.41
CA PRO A 211 -6.28 -16.91 13.31
C PRO A 211 -6.74 -17.16 11.87
N PHE A 212 -5.93 -16.78 10.88
CA PHE A 212 -6.28 -16.89 9.48
C PHE A 212 -5.58 -18.07 8.82
N ARG A 213 -6.34 -18.84 8.03
CA ARG A 213 -5.77 -19.87 7.17
C ARG A 213 -4.94 -19.28 6.02
N VAL A 214 -5.42 -18.16 5.45
CA VAL A 214 -4.81 -17.42 4.34
C VAL A 214 -4.83 -15.95 4.70
N ARG A 215 -3.74 -15.24 4.46
CA ARG A 215 -3.62 -13.81 4.77
C ARG A 215 -3.47 -12.92 3.54
N SER A 216 -3.31 -13.50 2.37
CA SER A 216 -3.21 -12.79 1.10
C SER A 216 -3.74 -13.64 -0.05
N GLY A 217 -3.99 -13.04 -1.20
CA GLY A 217 -4.38 -13.75 -2.39
C GLY A 217 -4.76 -12.83 -3.54
N PHE A 218 -5.00 -13.45 -4.69
CA PHE A 218 -5.50 -12.80 -5.90
C PHE A 218 -6.99 -13.05 -6.05
N VAL A 219 -7.74 -12.01 -6.40
CA VAL A 219 -9.13 -12.07 -6.80
C VAL A 219 -9.23 -11.65 -8.26
N SER A 220 -9.74 -12.54 -9.10
CA SER A 220 -10.05 -12.23 -10.49
C SER A 220 -11.40 -11.53 -10.58
N GLY A 221 -11.40 -10.32 -11.12
CA GLY A 221 -12.61 -9.53 -11.29
C GLY A 221 -13.33 -9.82 -12.61
N ASP A 222 -14.65 -9.67 -12.63
CA ASP A 222 -15.50 -9.91 -13.80
C ASP A 222 -15.31 -8.85 -14.90
N PHE A 223 -14.82 -7.65 -14.54
CA PHE A 223 -14.64 -6.54 -15.48
C PHE A 223 -13.17 -6.35 -15.91
N GLY A 224 -12.27 -7.26 -15.52
CA GLY A 224 -10.90 -7.34 -16.00
C GLY A 224 -9.85 -6.84 -15.02
N ASP A 225 -8.63 -6.67 -15.53
CA ASP A 225 -7.43 -6.50 -14.72
C ASP A 225 -6.96 -5.04 -14.60
N ASN A 226 -7.49 -4.14 -15.42
CA ASN A 226 -6.97 -2.78 -15.57
C ASN A 226 -8.02 -1.75 -15.20
N VAL A 227 -7.86 -1.12 -14.05
CA VAL A 227 -8.75 -0.04 -13.58
C VAL A 227 -8.60 1.19 -14.48
N ASP A 228 -9.70 1.65 -15.08
CA ASP A 228 -9.74 2.86 -15.92
C ASP A 228 -9.97 4.11 -15.07
N LEU A 229 -9.02 4.39 -14.18
CA LEU A 229 -9.02 5.60 -13.37
C LEU A 229 -8.54 6.78 -14.21
N THR A 230 -9.41 7.79 -14.38
CA THR A 230 -9.07 9.04 -15.06
C THR A 230 -8.85 10.14 -14.03
N ILE A 231 -7.66 10.73 -14.03
CA ILE A 231 -7.30 11.87 -13.19
C ILE A 231 -6.99 13.06 -14.08
N ASP A 232 -7.68 14.17 -13.85
CA ASP A 232 -7.34 15.45 -14.49
C ASP A 232 -6.03 15.96 -13.86
N GLU A 233 -4.96 16.02 -14.66
CA GLU A 233 -3.64 16.46 -14.20
C GLU A 233 -3.63 17.94 -13.75
N SER A 234 -4.62 18.75 -14.10
CA SER A 234 -4.76 20.13 -13.61
C SER A 234 -4.86 20.22 -12.08
N ILE A 235 -5.37 19.16 -11.42
CA ILE A 235 -5.46 19.08 -9.95
C ILE A 235 -4.09 19.14 -9.24
N VAL A 236 -3.02 18.77 -9.93
CA VAL A 236 -1.66 18.81 -9.38
C VAL A 236 -1.18 20.25 -9.25
N ALA A 237 -1.54 21.10 -10.21
CA ALA A 237 -1.21 22.52 -10.19
C ALA A 237 -1.91 23.26 -9.04
N GLU A 238 -3.16 22.87 -8.72
CA GLU A 238 -3.93 23.43 -7.61
C GLU A 238 -3.36 23.02 -6.24
N ALA A 239 -2.74 21.84 -6.14
CA ALA A 239 -2.16 21.30 -4.91
C ALA A 239 -0.76 21.87 -4.60
N GLY A 240 -0.10 22.52 -5.56
CA GLY A 240 1.31 22.94 -5.48
C GLY A 240 1.60 24.13 -4.57
N ASP A 241 0.59 24.82 -4.01
CA ASP A 241 0.78 26.03 -3.19
C ASP A 241 0.54 25.82 -1.68
N GLY A 242 0.40 24.58 -1.26
CA GLY A 242 0.13 24.20 0.13
C GLY A 242 1.22 23.34 0.75
N SER A 243 2.42 23.88 0.99
CA SER A 243 3.41 23.23 1.86
C SER A 243 3.01 23.35 3.32
N ALA A 244 2.07 22.54 3.77
CA ALA A 244 1.83 22.32 5.20
C ALA A 244 2.69 21.14 5.69
N PRO A 245 3.37 21.25 6.85
CA PRO A 245 4.15 20.17 7.40
C PRO A 245 3.24 19.00 7.77
N ALA A 246 3.68 17.79 7.49
CA ALA A 246 2.98 16.55 7.83
C ALA A 246 2.67 16.53 9.34
N SER A 247 1.42 16.78 9.71
CA SER A 247 0.94 16.60 11.07
C SER A 247 0.74 15.11 11.34
N ARG A 248 1.32 14.66 12.45
CA ARG A 248 1.14 13.32 13.00
C ARG A 248 -0.36 13.02 13.19
N HIS A 249 -0.76 11.84 12.70
CA HIS A 249 -1.98 11.11 13.05
C HIS A 249 -3.18 11.94 13.54
N GLN A 250 -3.99 12.45 12.64
CA GLN A 250 -5.39 12.73 12.97
C GLN A 250 -6.23 11.52 12.50
N LYS A 251 -6.84 10.85 13.49
CA LYS A 251 -7.90 9.87 13.26
C LYS A 251 -9.07 10.60 12.58
N LEU A 252 -9.31 10.29 11.31
CA LEU A 252 -10.48 10.79 10.61
C LEU A 252 -11.61 9.76 10.77
N THR A 253 -12.55 10.07 11.68
CA THR A 253 -13.91 9.55 11.63
C THR A 253 -14.70 10.51 10.75
N GLY A 254 -14.92 10.16 9.50
CA GLY A 254 -15.70 11.00 8.58
C GLY A 254 -16.58 10.18 7.67
N VAL A 255 -17.87 10.41 7.75
CA VAL A 255 -18.87 9.94 6.80
C VAL A 255 -18.64 10.68 5.48
N TRP A 256 -18.62 9.96 4.35
CA TRP A 256 -18.54 10.54 3.02
C TRP A 256 -19.72 11.50 2.81
N SER A 257 -19.43 12.77 2.59
CA SER A 257 -20.46 13.70 2.10
C SER A 257 -20.71 13.40 0.62
N SER A 258 -21.95 13.47 0.20
CA SER A 258 -22.37 13.36 -1.19
C SER A 258 -21.75 14.51 -2.00
N ASP A 259 -20.61 14.26 -2.63
CA ASP A 259 -19.91 15.21 -3.48
C ASP A 259 -20.58 15.20 -4.87
N PRO A 260 -20.95 16.36 -5.45
CA PRO A 260 -21.61 16.45 -6.77
C PRO A 260 -20.81 15.83 -7.93
N VAL A 261 -19.48 15.67 -7.78
CA VAL A 261 -18.64 15.04 -8.81
C VAL A 261 -18.93 13.54 -8.94
N ILE A 262 -19.38 12.88 -7.87
CA ILE A 262 -19.76 11.46 -7.90
C ILE A 262 -21.14 11.28 -8.54
N VAL A 263 -22.05 12.24 -8.38
CA VAL A 263 -23.40 12.19 -8.97
C VAL A 263 -23.36 12.34 -10.48
N MET A 264 -22.41 13.10 -11.05
CA MET A 264 -22.30 13.26 -12.53
C MET A 264 -21.77 12.02 -13.26
N LEU A 265 -21.18 11.04 -12.56
CA LEU A 265 -20.73 9.78 -13.15
C LEU A 265 -21.81 8.67 -13.06
N GLN A 266 -22.90 8.90 -12.31
CA GLN A 266 -24.01 7.95 -12.17
C GLN A 266 -25.13 8.16 -13.22
N GLU A 267 -25.11 9.25 -14.01
CA GLU A 267 -26.18 9.58 -14.99
C GLU A 267 -25.76 9.46 -16.46
N LYS A 268 -24.75 8.64 -16.77
CA LYS A 268 -24.48 8.34 -18.20
C LYS A 268 -24.18 6.88 -18.42
#